data_26ab5016b8744e41459840cab2306406
#
_entry.id   26ab5016b8744e41459840cab2306406
#
_cell.length_a   1.000
_cell.length_b   1.000
_cell.length_c   1.000
_cell.angle_alpha   90.00
_cell.angle_beta   90.00
_cell.angle_gamma   90.00
#
_symmetry.space_group_name_H-M   'P 1'
#
loop_
_entity.id
_entity.type
_entity.pdbx_description
1 polymer ?
#
loop_
_entity_poly.entity_id
_entity_poly.type
_entity_poly.pdbx_seq_one_letter_code
_entity_poly.pdbx_strand_id
1 'polypeptide(L)'
;FVVGMVGRMSPQKAPDVFIKMAKQVKDKISNAHFIIVGNGNQEAEIRKYAEDNGFSDSLHITGWVDNPMSYVELFDVACLLSRWEGFGLALPEYMMASKPIVASSVDAIPNIIRDGENGLLVKVDDAVGASKAVLRIYQEDGLKDRLVAQGLEDVHEKFNTRRVSEEHGKLFEKM
;
A
#
# COMPACT_ATOMS: atom_id res chain seq x y z
N PHE A 1 14.38 -0.78 7.37
CA PHE A 1 13.47 -0.93 6.23
C PHE A 1 12.04 -1.03 6.73
N VAL A 2 11.15 -0.18 6.25
CA VAL A 2 9.78 -0.02 6.75
C VAL A 2 8.77 -0.34 5.65
N VAL A 3 7.88 -1.30 5.91
CA VAL A 3 6.75 -1.63 5.04
C VAL A 3 5.45 -1.24 5.74
N GLY A 4 4.60 -0.47 5.08
CA GLY A 4 3.41 0.06 5.72
C GLY A 4 2.13 -0.11 4.94
N MET A 5 1.00 -0.08 5.66
CA MET A 5 -0.33 0.05 5.09
C MET A 5 -1.16 1.07 5.87
N VAL A 6 -2.03 1.78 5.16
CA VAL A 6 -3.04 2.67 5.76
C VAL A 6 -4.43 2.10 5.49
N GLY A 7 -5.20 1.92 6.53
CA GLY A 7 -6.57 1.48 6.37
C GLY A 7 -7.16 0.79 7.60
N ARG A 8 -8.46 0.53 7.52
CA ARG A 8 -9.17 -0.21 8.56
C ARG A 8 -8.69 -1.65 8.62
N MET A 9 -8.41 -2.17 9.80
CA MET A 9 -8.14 -3.60 9.99
C MET A 9 -9.43 -4.41 9.91
N SER A 10 -9.87 -4.65 8.69
CA SER A 10 -11.10 -5.36 8.32
C SER A 10 -10.82 -6.37 7.20
N PRO A 11 -11.70 -7.37 6.99
CA PRO A 11 -11.54 -8.33 5.90
C PRO A 11 -11.31 -7.70 4.52
N GLN A 12 -11.91 -6.54 4.26
CA GLN A 12 -11.74 -5.80 3.02
C GLN A 12 -10.27 -5.41 2.78
N LYS A 13 -9.63 -4.81 3.78
CA LYS A 13 -8.24 -4.29 3.68
C LYS A 13 -7.19 -5.37 3.89
N ALA A 14 -7.60 -6.58 4.24
CA ALA A 14 -6.78 -7.79 4.36
C ALA A 14 -5.49 -7.62 5.19
N PRO A 15 -5.56 -7.10 6.43
CA PRO A 15 -4.39 -7.01 7.29
C PRO A 15 -3.80 -8.39 7.63
N ASP A 16 -4.59 -9.45 7.52
CA ASP A 16 -4.15 -10.83 7.66
C ASP A 16 -3.22 -11.29 6.51
N VAL A 17 -3.42 -10.77 5.31
CA VAL A 17 -2.50 -10.98 4.18
C VAL A 17 -1.22 -10.16 4.40
N PHE A 18 -1.37 -8.90 4.84
CA PHE A 18 -0.26 -8.03 5.15
C PHE A 18 0.67 -8.63 6.22
N ILE A 19 0.13 -9.15 7.33
CA ILE A 19 0.95 -9.69 8.41
C ILE A 19 1.67 -11.00 8.00
N LYS A 20 1.04 -11.84 7.16
CA LYS A 20 1.67 -13.03 6.59
C LYS A 20 2.80 -12.66 5.62
N MET A 21 2.61 -11.65 4.79
CA MET A 21 3.66 -11.06 3.95
C MET A 21 4.80 -10.51 4.82
N ALA A 22 4.47 -9.77 5.88
CA ALA A 22 5.42 -9.17 6.82
C ALA A 22 6.35 -10.23 7.44
N LYS A 23 5.81 -11.37 7.87
CA LYS A 23 6.62 -12.48 8.40
C LYS A 23 7.65 -12.98 7.39
N GLN A 24 7.24 -13.16 6.13
CA GLN A 24 8.15 -13.65 5.07
C GLN A 24 9.24 -12.62 4.73
N VAL A 25 8.90 -11.31 4.76
CA VAL A 25 9.89 -10.24 4.59
C VAL A 25 10.85 -10.21 5.78
N LYS A 26 10.34 -10.31 7.02
CA LYS A 26 11.14 -10.35 8.25
C LYS A 26 12.17 -11.47 8.26
N ASP A 27 11.81 -12.63 7.73
CA ASP A 27 12.72 -13.78 7.62
C ASP A 27 13.89 -13.53 6.65
N LYS A 28 13.78 -12.55 5.76
CA LYS A 28 14.83 -12.18 4.79
C LYS A 28 15.55 -10.89 5.16
N ILE A 29 14.87 -9.97 5.83
CA ILE A 29 15.37 -8.64 6.22
C ILE A 29 15.16 -8.49 7.72
N SER A 30 16.17 -8.87 8.50
CA SER A 30 16.08 -8.94 9.98
C SER A 30 15.77 -7.60 10.65
N ASN A 31 16.15 -6.48 10.05
CA ASN A 31 15.85 -5.12 10.51
C ASN A 31 14.60 -4.50 9.87
N ALA A 32 13.74 -5.31 9.22
CA ALA A 32 12.48 -4.81 8.70
C ALA A 32 11.48 -4.54 9.83
N HIS A 33 10.74 -3.43 9.70
CA HIS A 33 9.62 -3.03 10.53
C HIS A 33 8.35 -2.90 9.70
N PHE A 34 7.19 -3.11 10.32
CA PHE A 34 5.89 -3.12 9.67
C PHE A 34 4.96 -2.18 10.41
N ILE A 35 4.33 -1.26 9.67
CA ILE A 35 3.42 -0.27 10.25
C ILE A 35 2.03 -0.46 9.66
N ILE A 36 1.02 -0.61 10.53
CA ILE A 36 -0.39 -0.55 10.16
C ILE A 36 -0.95 0.74 10.74
N VAL A 37 -1.32 1.67 9.87
CA VAL A 37 -1.93 2.94 10.26
C VAL A 37 -3.44 2.79 10.18
N GLY A 38 -4.09 2.69 11.34
CA GLY A 38 -5.52 2.49 11.48
C GLY A 38 -5.88 1.49 12.57
N ASN A 39 -7.18 1.29 12.76
CA ASN A 39 -7.74 0.35 13.73
C ASN A 39 -8.76 -0.59 13.06
N GLY A 40 -9.26 -1.56 13.80
CA GLY A 40 -10.33 -2.44 13.33
C GLY A 40 -10.46 -3.72 14.13
N ASN A 41 -11.43 -4.53 13.74
CA ASN A 41 -11.81 -5.73 14.49
C ASN A 41 -10.81 -6.89 14.38
N GLN A 42 -9.87 -6.83 13.44
CA GLN A 42 -8.82 -7.85 13.28
C GLN A 42 -7.52 -7.53 14.04
N GLU A 43 -7.44 -6.42 14.78
CA GLU A 43 -6.21 -6.01 15.47
C GLU A 43 -5.66 -7.08 16.41
N ALA A 44 -6.53 -7.68 17.23
CA ALA A 44 -6.12 -8.71 18.20
C ALA A 44 -5.52 -9.94 17.49
N GLU A 45 -6.10 -10.37 16.37
CA GLU A 45 -5.61 -11.47 15.54
C GLU A 45 -4.23 -11.15 14.95
N ILE A 46 -4.06 -9.93 14.43
CA ILE A 46 -2.81 -9.47 13.82
C ILE A 46 -1.68 -9.42 14.85
N ARG A 47 -1.94 -8.87 16.05
CA ARG A 47 -0.96 -8.84 17.15
C ARG A 47 -0.57 -10.25 17.59
N LYS A 48 -1.58 -11.12 17.77
CA LYS A 48 -1.34 -12.51 18.13
C LYS A 48 -0.50 -13.24 17.09
N TYR A 49 -0.77 -13.04 15.80
CA TYR A 49 0.05 -13.65 14.74
C TYR A 49 1.52 -13.22 14.83
N ALA A 50 1.79 -11.93 15.07
CA ALA A 50 3.15 -11.43 15.22
C ALA A 50 3.85 -12.01 16.45
N GLU A 51 3.14 -12.16 17.57
CA GLU A 51 3.63 -12.80 18.80
C GLU A 51 3.97 -14.27 18.57
N ASP A 52 3.03 -15.05 18.05
CA ASP A 52 3.18 -16.48 17.76
C ASP A 52 4.35 -16.75 16.78
N ASN A 53 4.72 -15.77 15.95
CA ASN A 53 5.80 -15.87 14.96
C ASN A 53 7.07 -15.08 15.33
N GLY A 54 7.15 -14.52 16.55
CA GLY A 54 8.37 -13.97 17.13
C GLY A 54 8.85 -12.65 16.51
N PHE A 55 7.93 -11.79 16.02
CA PHE A 55 8.30 -10.48 15.47
C PHE A 55 7.43 -9.30 15.94
N SER A 56 6.81 -9.42 17.13
CA SER A 56 5.98 -8.37 17.72
C SER A 56 6.71 -7.03 17.85
N ASP A 57 7.98 -7.03 18.19
CA ASP A 57 8.80 -5.81 18.33
C ASP A 57 9.00 -5.06 17.01
N SER A 58 8.70 -5.72 15.89
CA SER A 58 8.81 -5.16 14.54
C SER A 58 7.45 -4.75 13.95
N LEU A 59 6.34 -5.03 14.66
CA LEU A 59 4.99 -4.64 14.24
C LEU A 59 4.50 -3.44 15.05
N HIS A 60 4.14 -2.38 14.34
CA HIS A 60 3.62 -1.13 14.92
C HIS A 60 2.20 -0.88 14.41
N ILE A 61 1.22 -0.84 15.30
CA ILE A 61 -0.17 -0.51 14.99
C ILE A 61 -0.48 0.81 15.70
N THR A 62 -0.79 1.85 14.91
CA THR A 62 -0.96 3.21 15.44
C THR A 62 -2.34 3.44 16.06
N GLY A 63 -3.34 2.61 15.69
CA GLY A 63 -4.73 2.97 15.90
C GLY A 63 -5.19 4.07 14.93
N TRP A 64 -6.32 4.69 15.24
CA TRP A 64 -6.81 5.84 14.49
C TRP A 64 -5.89 7.05 14.68
N VAL A 65 -5.56 7.74 13.60
CA VAL A 65 -4.76 8.98 13.60
C VAL A 65 -5.40 10.03 12.67
N ASP A 66 -5.29 11.30 13.04
CA ASP A 66 -5.84 12.40 12.23
C ASP A 66 -5.05 12.65 10.94
N ASN A 67 -3.73 12.44 10.99
CA ASN A 67 -2.85 12.61 9.83
C ASN A 67 -2.06 11.32 9.54
N PRO A 68 -2.61 10.39 8.74
CA PRO A 68 -1.92 9.17 8.37
C PRO A 68 -0.69 9.42 7.49
N MET A 69 -0.64 10.55 6.76
CA MET A 69 0.46 10.84 5.84
C MET A 69 1.79 11.01 6.54
N SER A 70 1.82 11.51 7.78
CA SER A 70 3.06 11.59 8.59
C SER A 70 3.68 10.21 8.88
N TYR A 71 2.87 9.16 8.91
CA TYR A 71 3.37 7.78 9.01
C TYR A 71 3.77 7.22 7.64
N VAL A 72 3.05 7.57 6.59
CA VAL A 72 3.40 7.16 5.22
C VAL A 72 4.79 7.67 4.83
N GLU A 73 5.20 8.83 5.31
CA GLU A 73 6.55 9.35 5.10
C GLU A 73 7.66 8.40 5.59
N LEU A 74 7.38 7.57 6.59
CA LEU A 74 8.31 6.57 7.13
C LEU A 74 8.43 5.31 6.28
N PHE A 75 7.49 5.07 5.35
CA PHE A 75 7.48 3.84 4.58
C PHE A 75 8.58 3.82 3.51
N ASP A 76 9.28 2.71 3.40
CA ASP A 76 10.11 2.38 2.24
C ASP A 76 9.28 1.70 1.15
N VAL A 77 8.22 0.97 1.53
CA VAL A 77 7.23 0.36 0.63
C VAL A 77 5.84 0.53 1.23
N ALA A 78 4.89 0.99 0.43
CA ALA A 78 3.48 1.09 0.79
C ALA A 78 2.68 -0.08 0.20
N CYS A 79 1.79 -0.68 1.00
CA CYS A 79 0.97 -1.82 0.58
C CYS A 79 -0.53 -1.49 0.60
N LEU A 80 -1.26 -1.93 -0.43
CA LEU A 80 -2.72 -1.97 -0.47
C LEU A 80 -3.17 -3.36 -0.96
N LEU A 81 -3.31 -4.31 -0.02
CA LEU A 81 -3.59 -5.73 -0.32
C LEU A 81 -5.07 -6.07 -0.21
N SER A 82 -5.94 -5.12 -0.53
CA SER A 82 -7.40 -5.25 -0.38
C SER A 82 -7.96 -6.43 -1.17
N ARG A 83 -9.01 -7.07 -0.62
CA ARG A 83 -9.79 -8.10 -1.30
C ARG A 83 -10.82 -7.54 -2.26
N TRP A 84 -11.30 -6.32 -1.99
CA TRP A 84 -12.15 -5.52 -2.88
C TRP A 84 -11.92 -4.04 -2.60
N GLU A 85 -12.00 -3.22 -3.65
CA GLU A 85 -11.69 -1.79 -3.53
C GLU A 85 -12.46 -0.95 -4.55
N GLY A 86 -13.25 0.01 -4.07
CA GLY A 86 -14.00 0.88 -4.96
C GLY A 86 -13.11 1.76 -5.83
N PHE A 87 -12.19 2.48 -5.21
CA PHE A 87 -11.22 3.33 -5.92
C PHE A 87 -9.78 3.14 -5.42
N GLY A 88 -9.58 2.97 -4.10
CA GLY A 88 -8.24 2.86 -3.52
C GLY A 88 -7.57 4.22 -3.29
N LEU A 89 -8.25 5.13 -2.57
CA LEU A 89 -7.74 6.49 -2.30
C LEU A 89 -6.32 6.53 -1.75
N ALA A 90 -5.89 5.50 -1.02
CA ALA A 90 -4.53 5.39 -0.52
C ALA A 90 -3.46 5.33 -1.64
N LEU A 91 -3.81 4.85 -2.85
CA LEU A 91 -2.83 4.72 -3.94
C LEU A 91 -2.31 6.08 -4.44
N PRO A 92 -3.18 7.05 -4.82
CA PRO A 92 -2.72 8.40 -5.14
C PRO A 92 -1.97 9.07 -3.98
N GLU A 93 -2.39 8.84 -2.73
CA GLU A 93 -1.70 9.37 -1.55
C GLU A 93 -0.29 8.81 -1.41
N TYR A 94 -0.09 7.51 -1.63
CA TYR A 94 1.23 6.87 -1.64
C TYR A 94 2.11 7.38 -2.79
N MET A 95 1.54 7.59 -3.99
CA MET A 95 2.25 8.17 -5.13
C MET A 95 2.73 9.59 -4.82
N MET A 96 1.85 10.44 -4.27
CA MET A 96 2.21 11.80 -3.85
C MET A 96 3.30 11.83 -2.79
N ALA A 97 3.31 10.84 -1.88
CA ALA A 97 4.36 10.68 -0.88
C ALA A 97 5.63 10.03 -1.42
N SER A 98 5.73 9.81 -2.75
CA SER A 98 6.90 9.17 -3.39
C SER A 98 7.19 7.77 -2.83
N LYS A 99 6.15 6.98 -2.59
CA LYS A 99 6.32 5.61 -2.08
C LYS A 99 6.12 4.58 -3.18
N PRO A 100 7.03 3.61 -3.33
CA PRO A 100 6.80 2.47 -4.21
C PRO A 100 5.66 1.63 -3.63
N ILE A 101 4.80 1.11 -4.51
CA ILE A 101 3.53 0.50 -4.13
C ILE A 101 3.50 -0.97 -4.50
N VAL A 102 3.03 -1.80 -3.56
CA VAL A 102 2.59 -3.18 -3.81
C VAL A 102 1.09 -3.26 -3.55
N ALA A 103 0.30 -3.64 -4.55
CA ALA A 103 -1.14 -3.68 -4.44
C ALA A 103 -1.75 -4.97 -5.00
N SER A 104 -2.92 -5.37 -4.50
CA SER A 104 -3.67 -6.48 -5.09
C SER A 104 -4.32 -6.07 -6.41
N SER A 105 -4.30 -6.98 -7.40
CA SER A 105 -4.95 -6.79 -8.69
C SER A 105 -6.44 -7.10 -8.56
N VAL A 106 -7.22 -6.12 -8.08
CA VAL A 106 -8.66 -6.26 -7.86
C VAL A 106 -9.39 -4.96 -8.22
N ASP A 107 -10.61 -5.09 -8.75
CA ASP A 107 -11.54 -4.01 -9.05
C ASP A 107 -10.89 -2.83 -9.79
N ALA A 108 -10.90 -1.63 -9.19
CA ALA A 108 -10.34 -0.42 -9.80
C ALA A 108 -8.81 -0.29 -9.69
N ILE A 109 -8.14 -1.11 -8.87
CA ILE A 109 -6.69 -0.99 -8.63
C ILE A 109 -5.87 -1.09 -9.93
N PRO A 110 -6.12 -2.04 -10.88
CA PRO A 110 -5.38 -2.13 -12.13
C PRO A 110 -5.56 -0.93 -13.08
N ASN A 111 -6.58 -0.09 -12.86
CA ASN A 111 -6.75 1.15 -13.62
C ASN A 111 -5.84 2.28 -13.11
N ILE A 112 -5.32 2.14 -11.88
CA ILE A 112 -4.43 3.11 -11.23
C ILE A 112 -3.00 2.63 -11.25
N ILE A 113 -2.78 1.36 -10.88
CA ILE A 113 -1.45 0.73 -10.85
C ILE A 113 -1.23 -0.10 -12.11
N ARG A 114 -0.18 0.24 -12.84
CA ARG A 114 0.34 -0.55 -13.97
C ARG A 114 1.53 -1.36 -13.46
N ASP A 115 1.39 -2.70 -13.52
CA ASP A 115 2.38 -3.62 -12.97
C ASP A 115 3.77 -3.43 -13.59
N GLY A 116 4.78 -3.24 -12.75
CA GLY A 116 6.17 -3.00 -13.13
C GLY A 116 6.48 -1.59 -13.62
N GLU A 117 5.49 -0.70 -13.77
CA GLU A 117 5.67 0.69 -14.22
C GLU A 117 5.60 1.68 -13.06
N ASN A 118 4.44 1.81 -12.39
CA ASN A 118 4.21 2.73 -11.28
C ASN A 118 3.89 2.04 -9.95
N GLY A 119 3.95 0.71 -9.92
CA GLY A 119 3.76 -0.15 -8.76
C GLY A 119 3.89 -1.62 -9.15
N LEU A 120 3.76 -2.51 -8.19
CA LEU A 120 3.74 -3.96 -8.41
C LEU A 120 2.37 -4.52 -8.04
N LEU A 121 1.78 -5.31 -8.93
CA LEU A 121 0.51 -5.97 -8.69
C LEU A 121 0.70 -7.43 -8.30
N VAL A 122 -0.10 -7.87 -7.34
CA VAL A 122 -0.14 -9.26 -6.86
C VAL A 122 -1.58 -9.78 -6.89
N LYS A 123 -1.77 -11.09 -6.84
CA LYS A 123 -3.10 -11.66 -6.74
C LYS A 123 -3.73 -11.36 -5.37
N VAL A 124 -5.05 -11.33 -5.33
CA VAL A 124 -5.80 -11.24 -4.06
C VAL A 124 -5.43 -12.42 -3.18
N ASP A 125 -5.29 -12.18 -1.87
CA ASP A 125 -4.91 -13.17 -0.85
C ASP A 125 -3.52 -13.82 -1.05
N ASP A 126 -2.67 -13.27 -1.90
CA ASP A 126 -1.34 -13.79 -2.19
C ASP A 126 -0.25 -13.11 -1.34
N ALA A 127 -0.15 -13.51 -0.08
CA ALA A 127 0.92 -13.03 0.83
C ALA A 127 2.33 -13.39 0.33
N VAL A 128 2.49 -14.51 -0.39
CA VAL A 128 3.78 -14.93 -0.96
C VAL A 128 4.18 -14.03 -2.12
N GLY A 129 3.25 -13.75 -3.04
CA GLY A 129 3.47 -12.80 -4.13
C GLY A 129 3.79 -11.40 -3.60
N ALA A 130 3.04 -10.94 -2.58
CA ALA A 130 3.28 -9.65 -1.95
C ALA A 130 4.67 -9.58 -1.28
N SER A 131 5.11 -10.62 -0.58
CA SER A 131 6.46 -10.65 0.01
C SER A 131 7.55 -10.61 -1.06
N LYS A 132 7.39 -11.35 -2.16
CA LYS A 132 8.33 -11.32 -3.30
C LYS A 132 8.39 -9.94 -3.94
N ALA A 133 7.23 -9.26 -4.11
CA ALA A 133 7.18 -7.90 -4.65
C ALA A 133 7.90 -6.89 -3.75
N VAL A 134 7.69 -6.95 -2.43
CA VAL A 134 8.41 -6.12 -1.45
C VAL A 134 9.91 -6.40 -1.49
N LEU A 135 10.33 -7.66 -1.52
CA LEU A 135 11.73 -8.04 -1.59
C LEU A 135 12.39 -7.60 -2.90
N ARG A 136 11.67 -7.63 -4.03
CA ARG A 136 12.17 -7.08 -5.30
C ARG A 136 12.45 -5.58 -5.20
N ILE A 137 11.55 -4.80 -4.61
CA ILE A 137 11.76 -3.35 -4.40
C ILE A 137 12.98 -3.10 -3.51
N TYR A 138 13.23 -3.96 -2.53
CA TYR A 138 14.38 -3.85 -1.64
C TYR A 138 15.71 -4.23 -2.33
N GLN A 139 15.72 -5.22 -3.22
CA GLN A 139 16.92 -5.87 -3.76
C GLN A 139 17.32 -5.42 -5.17
N GLU A 140 16.33 -5.03 -5.99
CA GLU A 140 16.57 -4.70 -7.40
C GLU A 140 16.95 -3.23 -7.55
N ASP A 141 18.20 -2.98 -7.92
CA ASP A 141 18.74 -1.63 -8.10
C ASP A 141 17.91 -0.81 -9.10
N GLY A 142 17.53 0.39 -8.72
CA GLY A 142 16.77 1.32 -9.54
C GLY A 142 15.27 1.00 -9.70
N LEU A 143 14.78 -0.15 -9.24
CA LEU A 143 13.35 -0.47 -9.34
C LEU A 143 12.51 0.53 -8.55
N LYS A 144 12.86 0.78 -7.28
CA LYS A 144 12.19 1.76 -6.43
C LYS A 144 12.06 3.11 -7.13
N ASP A 145 13.17 3.66 -7.61
CA ASP A 145 13.21 5.00 -8.19
C ASP A 145 12.36 5.09 -9.47
N ARG A 146 12.39 4.05 -10.29
CA ARG A 146 11.58 3.97 -11.51
C ARG A 146 10.08 3.94 -11.19
N LEU A 147 9.64 3.09 -10.25
CA LEU A 147 8.25 2.99 -9.83
C LEU A 147 7.74 4.31 -9.24
N VAL A 148 8.56 4.95 -8.40
CA VAL A 148 8.23 6.24 -7.76
C VAL A 148 8.14 7.36 -8.78
N ALA A 149 9.10 7.47 -9.70
CA ALA A 149 9.09 8.51 -10.72
C ALA A 149 7.83 8.43 -11.60
N GLN A 150 7.48 7.23 -12.06
CA GLN A 150 6.28 7.03 -12.87
C GLN A 150 4.99 7.26 -12.05
N GLY A 151 4.96 6.86 -10.76
CA GLY A 151 3.83 7.10 -9.87
C GLY A 151 3.57 8.59 -9.65
N LEU A 152 4.64 9.39 -9.45
CA LEU A 152 4.54 10.85 -9.33
C LEU A 152 4.01 11.51 -10.61
N GLU A 153 4.51 11.11 -11.77
CA GLU A 153 4.00 11.59 -13.06
C GLU A 153 2.51 11.31 -13.20
N ASP A 154 2.11 10.06 -12.97
CA ASP A 154 0.70 9.64 -13.08
C ASP A 154 -0.24 10.40 -12.13
N VAL A 155 0.16 10.61 -10.87
CA VAL A 155 -0.70 11.30 -9.91
C VAL A 155 -0.87 12.77 -10.27
N HIS A 156 0.17 13.42 -10.76
CA HIS A 156 0.09 14.81 -11.21
C HIS A 156 -0.77 14.97 -12.47
N GLU A 157 -0.71 14.02 -13.40
CA GLU A 157 -1.49 14.07 -14.63
C GLU A 157 -2.96 13.69 -14.44
N LYS A 158 -3.23 12.60 -13.69
CA LYS A 158 -4.56 11.98 -13.64
C LYS A 158 -5.41 12.44 -12.46
N PHE A 159 -4.78 12.78 -11.32
CA PHE A 159 -5.47 13.10 -10.08
C PHE A 159 -5.38 14.58 -9.69
N ASN A 160 -5.07 15.46 -10.65
CA ASN A 160 -5.10 16.90 -10.46
C ASN A 160 -6.56 17.37 -10.33
N THR A 161 -6.91 17.96 -9.19
CA THR A 161 -8.26 18.45 -8.86
C THR A 161 -8.76 19.48 -9.90
N ARG A 162 -7.87 20.28 -10.48
CA ARG A 162 -8.20 21.25 -11.52
C ARG A 162 -8.71 20.57 -12.78
N ARG A 163 -8.04 19.51 -13.24
CA ARG A 163 -8.45 18.74 -14.41
C ARG A 163 -9.79 18.04 -14.19
N VAL A 164 -9.98 17.41 -13.03
CA VAL A 164 -11.25 16.77 -12.66
C VAL A 164 -12.39 17.79 -12.67
N SER A 165 -12.18 18.99 -12.14
CA SER A 165 -13.16 20.08 -12.16
C SER A 165 -13.47 20.55 -13.59
N GLU A 166 -12.44 20.70 -14.45
CA GLU A 166 -12.61 21.10 -15.86
C GLU A 166 -13.35 20.03 -16.68
N GLU A 167 -13.06 18.74 -16.45
CA GLU A 167 -13.76 17.65 -17.14
C GLU A 167 -15.23 17.53 -16.69
N HIS A 168 -15.52 17.73 -15.41
CA HIS A 168 -16.89 17.81 -14.91
C HIS A 168 -17.63 19.02 -15.49
N GLY A 169 -16.98 20.20 -15.56
CA GLY A 169 -17.57 21.40 -16.18
C GLY A 169 -18.02 21.14 -17.62
N LYS A 170 -17.15 20.50 -18.44
CA LYS A 170 -17.47 20.12 -19.83
C LYS A 170 -18.63 19.13 -19.95
N LEU A 171 -18.85 18.27 -18.96
CA LEU A 171 -19.99 17.35 -18.92
C LEU A 171 -21.31 18.12 -18.66
N PHE A 172 -21.30 19.09 -17.76
CA PHE A 172 -22.48 19.93 -17.49
C PHE A 172 -22.83 20.87 -18.64
N GLU A 173 -21.84 21.36 -19.41
CA GLU A 173 -22.08 22.18 -20.60
C GLU A 173 -22.73 21.43 -21.78
N LYS A 174 -22.67 20.08 -21.76
CA LYS A 174 -23.25 19.20 -22.80
C LYS A 174 -24.64 18.68 -22.46
N MET A 175 -25.15 18.98 -21.27
CA MET A 175 -26.49 18.61 -20.83
C MET A 175 -27.49 19.75 -21.03
#